data_25143e7dd815eee067f9dc998c205c3c
#
_entry.id   25143e7dd815eee067f9dc998c205c3c
#
_cell.length_a   1.000
_cell.length_b   1.000
_cell.length_c   1.000
_cell.angle_alpha   90.00
_cell.angle_beta   90.00
_cell.angle_gamma   90.00
#
_symmetry.space_group_name_H-M   'P 1'
#
loop_
_entity.id
_entity.type
_entity.pdbx_description
1 polymer ?
#
loop_
_entity_poly.entity_id
_entity_poly.type
_entity_poly.pdbx_seq_one_letter_code
_entity_poly.pdbx_strand_id
1 'polypeptide(L)'
;MNDFKERNVEFQRAVPDVYGDAHPKGLLKSIQEDGEHLKQLSSQHIISSDQFGRDVLLQLFRLAAKFEANPQRFRTPLQGKILISAFYEPSTRTRLSFESAWHRLGGDIMSITDRSTTGIAKGESLSDVGEMFNNYGDCVVLRDTNESSVKDMMRSLRIPIINAGN
;
A
#
# COMPACT_ATOMS: atom_id res chain seq x y z
N MET A 1 -21.49 -36.02 35.11
CA MET A 1 -20.84 -35.04 36.01
C MET A 1 -19.68 -34.46 35.23
N ASN A 2 -19.91 -33.31 34.62
CA ASN A 2 -18.99 -32.65 33.69
C ASN A 2 -17.95 -31.85 34.47
N ASP A 3 -16.70 -32.29 34.38
CA ASP A 3 -15.55 -31.59 34.91
C ASP A 3 -15.15 -30.51 33.89
N PHE A 4 -15.81 -29.34 33.91
CA PHE A 4 -15.33 -28.14 33.30
C PHE A 4 -14.20 -27.59 34.18
N LYS A 5 -12.96 -28.05 33.97
CA LYS A 5 -11.77 -27.36 34.47
C LYS A 5 -11.79 -25.95 33.86
N GLU A 6 -12.11 -24.94 34.67
CA GLU A 6 -11.87 -23.55 34.34
C GLU A 6 -10.40 -23.39 33.93
N ARG A 7 -10.17 -23.21 32.63
CA ARG A 7 -8.86 -22.76 32.16
C ARG A 7 -8.73 -21.31 32.58
N ASN A 8 -7.91 -21.04 33.56
CA ASN A 8 -7.48 -19.67 33.85
C ASN A 8 -6.77 -19.13 32.59
N VAL A 9 -7.51 -18.39 31.77
CA VAL A 9 -6.95 -17.66 30.64
C VAL A 9 -6.32 -16.40 31.19
N GLU A 10 -5.00 -16.40 31.31
CA GLU A 10 -4.25 -15.18 31.67
C GLU A 10 -4.36 -14.18 30.53
N PHE A 11 -4.95 -13.04 30.78
CA PHE A 11 -5.04 -11.93 29.83
C PHE A 11 -3.67 -11.28 29.69
N GLN A 12 -3.04 -11.45 28.54
CA GLN A 12 -1.78 -10.76 28.20
C GLN A 12 -2.09 -9.41 27.58
N ARG A 13 -1.41 -8.37 28.05
CA ARG A 13 -1.48 -7.04 27.45
C ARG A 13 -0.71 -7.04 26.14
N ALA A 14 -1.28 -6.39 25.11
CA ALA A 14 -0.56 -6.14 23.88
C ALA A 14 0.65 -5.24 24.17
N VAL A 15 1.78 -5.54 23.53
CA VAL A 15 2.99 -4.70 23.61
C VAL A 15 2.78 -3.49 22.69
N PRO A 16 2.73 -2.26 23.23
CA PRO A 16 2.42 -1.07 22.44
C PRO A 16 3.56 -0.59 21.54
N ASP A 17 4.80 -0.93 21.87
CA ASP A 17 6.00 -0.59 21.11
C ASP A 17 6.82 -1.84 20.85
N VAL A 18 6.91 -2.23 19.57
CA VAL A 18 7.68 -3.40 19.13
C VAL A 18 9.08 -3.05 18.64
N TYR A 19 9.43 -1.78 18.58
CA TYR A 19 10.70 -1.30 18.02
C TYR A 19 11.81 -1.15 19.05
N GLY A 20 11.48 -0.84 20.32
CA GLY A 20 12.48 -0.56 21.34
C GLY A 20 13.46 0.54 20.90
N ASP A 21 14.76 0.23 20.96
CA ASP A 21 15.84 1.18 20.58
C ASP A 21 15.87 1.45 19.05
N ALA A 22 15.30 0.58 18.23
CA ALA A 22 15.23 0.74 16.78
C ALA A 22 14.03 1.57 16.31
N HIS A 23 13.43 2.37 17.18
CA HIS A 23 12.23 3.14 16.87
C HIS A 23 12.46 4.11 15.70
N PRO A 24 11.55 4.12 14.68
CA PRO A 24 11.67 4.92 13.44
C PRO A 24 11.85 6.42 13.67
N LYS A 25 11.45 6.95 14.83
CA LYS A 25 11.69 8.35 15.21
C LYS A 25 13.15 8.80 15.09
N GLY A 26 14.11 7.88 15.16
CA GLY A 26 15.53 8.19 14.92
C GLY A 26 15.77 8.79 13.54
N LEU A 27 15.06 8.34 12.52
CA LEU A 27 15.18 8.83 11.14
C LEU A 27 14.77 10.31 11.01
N LEU A 28 13.84 10.79 11.85
CA LEU A 28 13.41 12.18 11.84
C LEU A 28 14.50 13.16 12.28
N LYS A 29 15.49 12.68 13.04
CA LYS A 29 16.63 13.47 13.51
C LYS A 29 17.84 13.33 12.59
N SER A 30 18.05 12.14 12.00
CA SER A 30 19.25 11.83 11.20
C SER A 30 19.14 12.26 9.73
N ILE A 31 17.93 12.40 9.20
CA ILE A 31 17.71 12.79 7.80
C ILE A 31 17.06 14.18 7.78
N GLN A 32 17.73 15.15 7.16
CA GLN A 32 17.17 16.49 6.94
C GLN A 32 15.99 16.39 5.96
N GLU A 33 14.90 17.11 6.23
CA GLU A 33 13.71 17.11 5.37
C GLU A 33 13.98 17.89 4.08
N ASP A 34 13.76 17.24 2.95
CA ASP A 34 13.77 17.84 1.62
C ASP A 34 12.57 17.37 0.82
N GLY A 35 11.54 18.21 0.74
CA GLY A 35 10.31 17.89 0.04
C GLY A 35 10.43 17.91 -1.49
N GLU A 36 11.48 18.54 -2.06
CA GLU A 36 11.63 18.62 -3.50
C GLU A 36 11.90 17.24 -4.11
N HIS A 37 12.68 16.40 -3.44
CA HIS A 37 12.89 15.02 -3.88
C HIS A 37 11.60 14.18 -3.93
N LEU A 38 10.62 14.48 -3.09
CA LEU A 38 9.34 13.76 -3.09
C LEU A 38 8.36 14.28 -4.14
N LYS A 39 8.47 15.56 -4.54
CA LYS A 39 7.59 16.15 -5.57
C LYS A 39 7.71 15.44 -6.90
N GLN A 40 8.91 14.96 -7.26
CA GLN A 40 9.11 14.21 -8.50
C GLN A 40 8.35 12.88 -8.56
N LEU A 41 7.91 12.34 -7.41
CA LEU A 41 7.10 11.11 -7.35
C LEU A 41 5.60 11.38 -7.50
N SER A 42 5.19 12.64 -7.46
CA SER A 42 3.78 12.99 -7.56
C SER A 42 3.19 12.51 -8.88
N SER A 43 2.10 11.75 -8.81
CA SER A 43 1.39 11.18 -9.97
C SER A 43 2.24 10.23 -10.85
N GLN A 44 3.39 9.78 -10.39
CA GLN A 44 4.22 8.83 -11.13
C GLN A 44 3.77 7.39 -10.87
N HIS A 45 3.96 6.53 -11.88
CA HIS A 45 3.86 5.09 -11.69
C HIS A 45 5.09 4.58 -10.95
N ILE A 46 4.89 3.74 -9.95
CA ILE A 46 5.97 3.11 -9.16
C ILE A 46 6.02 1.63 -9.52
N ILE A 47 6.97 1.27 -10.38
CA ILE A 47 7.07 -0.06 -10.99
C ILE A 47 8.31 -0.86 -10.56
N SER A 48 9.39 -0.18 -10.17
CA SER A 48 10.64 -0.81 -9.74
C SER A 48 11.35 0.06 -8.72
N SER A 49 12.11 -0.57 -7.81
CA SER A 49 13.00 0.11 -6.87
C SER A 49 14.10 0.91 -7.59
N ASP A 50 14.46 0.54 -8.81
CA ASP A 50 15.50 1.21 -9.61
C ASP A 50 15.12 2.64 -10.02
N GLN A 51 13.82 2.99 -9.90
CA GLN A 51 13.35 4.36 -10.11
C GLN A 51 13.83 5.33 -9.03
N PHE A 52 14.32 4.84 -7.89
CA PHE A 52 14.65 5.66 -6.75
C PHE A 52 16.16 5.82 -6.57
N GLY A 53 16.65 7.05 -6.68
CA GLY A 53 17.97 7.41 -6.18
C GLY A 53 18.00 7.40 -4.64
N ARG A 54 19.23 7.39 -4.08
CA ARG A 54 19.45 7.33 -2.64
C ARG A 54 18.72 8.43 -1.87
N ASP A 55 18.75 9.66 -2.38
CA ASP A 55 18.16 10.82 -1.68
C ASP A 55 16.64 10.72 -1.61
N VAL A 56 15.99 10.25 -2.69
CA VAL A 56 14.55 9.97 -2.71
C VAL A 56 14.19 8.89 -1.69
N LEU A 57 14.97 7.79 -1.62
CA LEU A 57 14.74 6.73 -0.64
C LEU A 57 14.86 7.23 0.81
N LEU A 58 15.87 8.05 1.10
CA LEU A 58 16.03 8.64 2.43
C LEU A 58 14.82 9.51 2.80
N GLN A 59 14.30 10.31 1.87
CA GLN A 59 13.10 11.12 2.09
C GLN A 59 11.85 10.26 2.28
N LEU A 60 11.70 9.16 1.54
CA LEU A 60 10.60 8.20 1.73
C LEU A 60 10.66 7.54 3.11
N PHE A 61 11.84 7.11 3.57
CA PHE A 61 12.02 6.54 4.91
C PHE A 61 11.69 7.56 6.00
N ARG A 62 12.14 8.80 5.83
CA ARG A 62 11.80 9.89 6.75
C ARG A 62 10.30 10.17 6.77
N LEU A 63 9.65 10.19 5.62
CA LEU A 63 8.20 10.39 5.51
C LEU A 63 7.42 9.26 6.20
N ALA A 64 7.82 8.01 5.98
CA ALA A 64 7.24 6.85 6.65
C ALA A 64 7.37 6.96 8.18
N ALA A 65 8.56 7.31 8.67
CA ALA A 65 8.81 7.54 10.10
C ALA A 65 7.97 8.70 10.66
N LYS A 66 7.72 9.74 9.86
CA LYS A 66 6.87 10.88 10.24
C LYS A 66 5.41 10.46 10.40
N PHE A 67 4.89 9.63 9.50
CA PHE A 67 3.55 9.06 9.62
C PHE A 67 3.40 8.17 10.84
N GLU A 68 4.38 7.31 11.08
CA GLU A 68 4.36 6.39 12.21
C GLU A 68 4.51 7.10 13.56
N ALA A 69 5.36 8.12 13.63
CA ALA A 69 5.54 8.89 14.86
C ALA A 69 4.33 9.76 15.23
N ASN A 70 3.53 10.17 14.25
CA ASN A 70 2.42 11.10 14.44
C ASN A 70 1.16 10.71 13.65
N PRO A 71 0.61 9.51 13.83
CA PRO A 71 -0.46 8.99 12.99
C PRO A 71 -1.72 9.86 13.03
N GLN A 72 -1.97 10.56 14.13
CA GLN A 72 -3.14 11.43 14.29
C GLN A 72 -3.12 12.67 13.37
N ARG A 73 -1.93 13.12 12.97
CA ARG A 73 -1.78 14.30 12.10
C ARG A 73 -2.02 13.99 10.63
N PHE A 74 -2.06 12.70 10.26
CA PHE A 74 -2.12 12.25 8.87
C PHE A 74 -3.36 11.38 8.59
N ARG A 75 -4.46 11.64 9.27
CA ARG A 75 -5.71 10.88 9.11
C ARG A 75 -6.51 11.22 7.85
N THR A 76 -6.22 12.33 7.19
CA THR A 76 -7.08 12.89 6.15
C THR A 76 -6.41 13.22 4.82
N PRO A 77 -5.09 12.98 4.59
CA PRO A 77 -4.45 13.37 3.33
C PRO A 77 -5.03 12.65 2.11
N LEU A 78 -5.67 11.50 2.30
CA LEU A 78 -6.32 10.75 1.22
C LEU A 78 -7.86 10.76 1.32
N GLN A 79 -8.43 11.69 2.07
CA GLN A 79 -9.89 11.81 2.18
C GLN A 79 -10.53 12.02 0.81
N GLY A 80 -11.52 11.19 0.48
CA GLY A 80 -12.21 11.19 -0.81
C GLY A 80 -11.40 10.54 -1.94
N LYS A 81 -10.24 9.92 -1.65
CA LYS A 81 -9.44 9.16 -2.60
C LYS A 81 -9.72 7.66 -2.47
N ILE A 82 -9.79 6.97 -3.60
CA ILE A 82 -10.06 5.54 -3.69
C ILE A 82 -8.83 4.81 -4.20
N LEU A 83 -8.37 3.81 -3.42
CA LEU A 83 -7.37 2.85 -3.87
C LEU A 83 -8.07 1.66 -4.55
N ILE A 84 -7.63 1.31 -5.74
CA ILE A 84 -7.95 0.01 -6.34
C ILE A 84 -6.84 -0.97 -5.95
N SER A 85 -7.18 -1.89 -5.05
CA SER A 85 -6.28 -2.94 -4.54
C SER A 85 -6.49 -4.21 -5.36
N ALA A 86 -5.75 -4.37 -6.46
CA ALA A 86 -5.84 -5.50 -7.37
C ALA A 86 -4.75 -6.54 -7.08
N PHE A 87 -5.10 -7.58 -6.33
CA PHE A 87 -4.19 -8.66 -5.96
C PHE A 87 -4.67 -9.96 -6.63
N TYR A 88 -4.14 -10.23 -7.81
CA TYR A 88 -4.44 -11.42 -8.61
C TYR A 88 -3.60 -12.65 -8.21
N GLU A 89 -2.66 -12.45 -7.29
CA GLU A 89 -1.89 -13.49 -6.63
C GLU A 89 -2.15 -13.42 -5.12
N PRO A 90 -2.32 -14.56 -4.41
CA PRO A 90 -2.51 -14.58 -2.97
C PRO A 90 -1.36 -13.90 -2.22
N SER A 91 -1.66 -12.85 -1.47
CA SER A 91 -0.66 -12.10 -0.72
C SER A 91 -1.29 -11.38 0.48
N THR A 92 -1.37 -12.06 1.61
CA THR A 92 -2.02 -11.50 2.81
C THR A 92 -1.26 -10.30 3.36
N ARG A 93 0.04 -10.44 3.61
CA ARG A 93 0.84 -9.36 4.23
C ARG A 93 0.90 -8.11 3.36
N THR A 94 1.27 -8.27 2.08
CA THR A 94 1.43 -7.12 1.17
C THR A 94 0.12 -6.40 0.96
N ARG A 95 -0.96 -7.14 0.65
CA ARG A 95 -2.29 -6.56 0.45
C ARG A 95 -2.75 -5.78 1.68
N LEU A 96 -2.74 -6.42 2.86
CA LEU A 96 -3.20 -5.78 4.09
C LEU A 96 -2.33 -4.58 4.49
N SER A 97 -1.02 -4.57 4.18
CA SER A 97 -0.17 -3.42 4.47
C SER A 97 -0.55 -2.20 3.62
N PHE A 98 -0.79 -2.36 2.31
CA PHE A 98 -1.25 -1.27 1.44
C PHE A 98 -2.65 -0.79 1.84
N GLU A 99 -3.59 -1.71 2.04
CA GLU A 99 -4.96 -1.38 2.42
C GLU A 99 -5.02 -0.67 3.77
N SER A 100 -4.30 -1.19 4.79
CA SER A 100 -4.21 -0.56 6.11
C SER A 100 -3.57 0.83 6.05
N ALA A 101 -2.50 1.01 5.27
CA ALA A 101 -1.86 2.31 5.10
C ALA A 101 -2.82 3.33 4.49
N TRP A 102 -3.54 2.93 3.43
CA TRP A 102 -4.50 3.81 2.75
C TRP A 102 -5.65 4.25 3.67
N HIS A 103 -6.24 3.30 4.41
CA HIS A 103 -7.27 3.61 5.40
C HIS A 103 -6.76 4.51 6.53
N ARG A 104 -5.55 4.27 7.02
CA ARG A 104 -4.96 5.12 8.08
C ARG A 104 -4.75 6.56 7.63
N LEU A 105 -4.57 6.78 6.34
CA LEU A 105 -4.44 8.10 5.72
C LEU A 105 -5.79 8.72 5.31
N GLY A 106 -6.91 8.02 5.59
CA GLY A 106 -8.28 8.53 5.42
C GLY A 106 -8.92 8.26 4.07
N GLY A 107 -8.33 7.38 3.25
CA GLY A 107 -8.90 7.00 1.96
C GLY A 107 -9.76 5.75 2.01
N ASP A 108 -10.52 5.52 0.93
CA ASP A 108 -11.37 4.35 0.72
C ASP A 108 -10.70 3.33 -0.19
N ILE A 109 -11.18 2.08 -0.19
CA ILE A 109 -10.57 0.98 -0.96
C ILE A 109 -11.63 0.20 -1.72
N MET A 110 -11.31 -0.13 -2.97
CA MET A 110 -11.98 -1.15 -3.78
C MET A 110 -11.00 -2.31 -3.97
N SER A 111 -11.27 -3.45 -3.33
CA SER A 111 -10.36 -4.60 -3.34
C SER A 111 -10.83 -5.68 -4.32
N ILE A 112 -9.91 -6.17 -5.17
CA ILE A 112 -10.11 -7.27 -6.11
C ILE A 112 -9.05 -8.32 -5.81
N THR A 113 -9.48 -9.50 -5.36
CA THR A 113 -8.57 -10.56 -4.90
C THR A 113 -8.58 -11.81 -5.76
N ASP A 114 -9.44 -11.83 -6.76
CA ASP A 114 -9.58 -12.98 -7.66
C ASP A 114 -9.76 -12.49 -9.10
N ARG A 115 -8.79 -12.87 -9.94
CA ARG A 115 -8.79 -12.59 -11.37
C ARG A 115 -10.00 -13.21 -12.09
N SER A 116 -10.49 -14.35 -11.58
CA SER A 116 -11.63 -15.06 -12.17
C SER A 116 -12.96 -14.30 -12.02
N THR A 117 -13.04 -13.36 -11.07
CA THR A 117 -14.23 -12.52 -10.85
C THR A 117 -14.24 -11.25 -11.69
N THR A 118 -13.21 -11.03 -12.50
CA THR A 118 -13.07 -9.85 -13.36
C THR A 118 -13.35 -10.19 -14.84
N GLY A 119 -13.47 -9.16 -15.69
CA GLY A 119 -13.59 -9.30 -17.13
C GLY A 119 -12.41 -10.05 -17.78
N ILE A 120 -11.24 -10.08 -17.12
CA ILE A 120 -10.06 -10.83 -17.56
C ILE A 120 -10.38 -12.32 -17.75
N ALA A 121 -11.21 -12.90 -16.89
CA ALA A 121 -11.67 -14.29 -17.04
C ALA A 121 -12.47 -14.54 -18.32
N LYS A 122 -13.02 -13.46 -18.92
CA LYS A 122 -13.79 -13.49 -20.18
C LYS A 122 -12.96 -13.05 -21.39
N GLY A 123 -11.63 -12.89 -21.22
CA GLY A 123 -10.72 -12.49 -22.29
C GLY A 123 -10.46 -10.98 -22.40
N GLU A 124 -10.93 -10.18 -21.45
CA GLU A 124 -10.61 -8.75 -21.39
C GLU A 124 -9.12 -8.55 -21.13
N SER A 125 -8.51 -7.59 -21.83
CA SER A 125 -7.09 -7.28 -21.65
C SER A 125 -6.84 -6.48 -20.37
N LEU A 126 -5.62 -6.56 -19.83
CA LEU A 126 -5.23 -5.70 -18.68
C LEU A 126 -5.25 -4.22 -19.04
N SER A 127 -5.07 -3.88 -20.31
CA SER A 127 -5.20 -2.50 -20.79
C SER A 127 -6.66 -2.03 -20.71
N ASP A 128 -7.63 -2.86 -21.09
CA ASP A 128 -9.06 -2.51 -20.99
C ASP A 128 -9.49 -2.36 -19.52
N VAL A 129 -9.01 -3.26 -18.65
CA VAL A 129 -9.21 -3.15 -17.19
C VAL A 129 -8.60 -1.87 -16.64
N GLY A 130 -7.40 -1.49 -17.10
CA GLY A 130 -6.74 -0.23 -16.74
C GLY A 130 -7.57 0.99 -17.15
N GLU A 131 -8.12 0.98 -18.38
CA GLU A 131 -9.00 2.07 -18.82
C GLU A 131 -10.25 2.20 -17.94
N MET A 132 -10.83 1.06 -17.55
CA MET A 132 -11.97 1.04 -16.62
C MET A 132 -11.60 1.59 -15.24
N PHE A 133 -10.42 1.25 -14.71
CA PHE A 133 -9.96 1.71 -13.39
C PHE A 133 -9.80 3.22 -13.29
N ASN A 134 -9.50 3.91 -14.41
CA ASN A 134 -9.43 5.37 -14.44
C ASN A 134 -10.73 6.06 -14.00
N ASN A 135 -11.86 5.37 -14.09
CA ASN A 135 -13.16 5.91 -13.72
C ASN A 135 -13.58 5.59 -12.27
N TYR A 136 -12.88 4.65 -11.62
CA TYR A 136 -13.30 4.15 -10.31
C TYR A 136 -12.35 4.49 -9.18
N GLY A 137 -11.09 4.79 -9.46
CA GLY A 137 -10.11 5.05 -8.42
C GLY A 137 -9.16 6.19 -8.73
N ASP A 138 -8.34 6.51 -7.74
CA ASP A 138 -7.31 7.55 -7.81
C ASP A 138 -5.89 6.97 -7.83
N CYS A 139 -5.75 5.70 -7.47
CA CYS A 139 -4.48 4.97 -7.47
C CYS A 139 -4.76 3.47 -7.59
N VAL A 140 -3.88 2.74 -8.25
CA VAL A 140 -3.92 1.27 -8.32
C VAL A 140 -2.71 0.70 -7.60
N VAL A 141 -2.92 -0.35 -6.80
CA VAL A 141 -1.85 -1.26 -6.37
C VAL A 141 -2.11 -2.60 -7.04
N LEU A 142 -1.17 -3.05 -7.85
CA LEU A 142 -1.30 -4.29 -8.60
C LEU A 142 -0.25 -5.31 -8.16
N ARG A 143 -0.70 -6.53 -7.86
CA ARG A 143 0.14 -7.72 -7.76
C ARG A 143 -0.41 -8.82 -8.66
N ASP A 144 0.44 -9.36 -9.53
CA ASP A 144 0.09 -10.44 -10.45
C ASP A 144 1.29 -11.37 -10.63
N THR A 145 1.05 -12.62 -10.99
CA THR A 145 2.09 -13.61 -11.31
C THR A 145 2.81 -13.34 -12.62
N ASN A 146 2.22 -12.55 -13.51
CA ASN A 146 2.79 -12.21 -14.81
C ASN A 146 3.59 -10.90 -14.72
N GLU A 147 4.87 -10.97 -15.03
CA GLU A 147 5.82 -9.84 -14.99
C GLU A 147 5.44 -8.67 -15.90
N SER A 148 4.69 -8.93 -16.97
CA SER A 148 4.26 -7.86 -17.89
C SER A 148 3.02 -7.10 -17.40
N SER A 149 2.28 -7.63 -16.44
CA SER A 149 0.94 -7.14 -16.07
C SER A 149 0.89 -5.65 -15.72
N VAL A 150 1.86 -5.16 -14.95
CA VAL A 150 1.93 -3.74 -14.59
C VAL A 150 2.13 -2.89 -15.86
N LYS A 151 3.06 -3.28 -16.74
CA LYS A 151 3.34 -2.57 -17.98
C LYS A 151 2.15 -2.60 -18.95
N ASP A 152 1.45 -3.74 -19.01
CA ASP A 152 0.29 -3.89 -19.90
C ASP A 152 -0.87 -3.01 -19.41
N MET A 153 -1.13 -2.96 -18.12
CA MET A 153 -2.14 -2.08 -17.54
C MET A 153 -1.79 -0.60 -17.70
N MET A 154 -0.52 -0.23 -17.54
CA MET A 154 -0.04 1.16 -17.69
C MET A 154 -0.31 1.77 -19.07
N ARG A 155 -0.51 0.97 -20.12
CA ARG A 155 -0.75 1.48 -21.47
C ARG A 155 -1.98 2.38 -21.58
N SER A 156 -2.94 2.17 -20.71
CA SER A 156 -4.22 2.90 -20.69
C SER A 156 -4.49 3.64 -19.36
N LEU A 157 -3.69 3.37 -18.32
CA LEU A 157 -3.86 4.01 -17.02
C LEU A 157 -3.47 5.49 -17.05
N ARG A 158 -4.37 6.34 -16.55
CA ARG A 158 -4.15 7.77 -16.29
C ARG A 158 -3.95 8.10 -14.81
N ILE A 159 -4.27 7.16 -13.93
CA ILE A 159 -4.02 7.25 -12.49
C ILE A 159 -2.74 6.49 -12.13
N PRO A 160 -2.04 6.86 -11.03
CA PRO A 160 -0.83 6.17 -10.61
C PRO A 160 -1.06 4.68 -10.34
N ILE A 161 -0.07 3.85 -10.71
CA ILE A 161 -0.02 2.44 -10.31
C ILE A 161 1.24 2.16 -9.51
N ILE A 162 1.10 1.33 -8.48
CA ILE A 162 2.20 0.81 -7.67
C ILE A 162 2.30 -0.70 -7.89
N ASN A 163 3.48 -1.16 -8.32
CA ASN A 163 3.78 -2.59 -8.41
C ASN A 163 4.00 -3.16 -7.00
N ALA A 164 3.16 -4.10 -6.58
CA ALA A 164 3.24 -4.77 -5.28
C ALA A 164 3.95 -6.13 -5.34
N GLY A 165 4.65 -6.39 -6.42
CA GLY A 165 5.37 -7.63 -6.70
C GLY A 165 4.72 -8.47 -7.80
N ASN A 166 5.59 -9.14 -8.54
CA ASN A 166 5.29 -10.07 -9.61
C ASN A 166 6.44 -11.06 -9.72
#